data_7213f673dc3968073122f75cca262c96
#
_entry.id   7213f673dc3968073122f75cca262c96
#
_cell.length_a   1.000
_cell.length_b   1.000
_cell.length_c   1.000
_cell.angle_alpha   90.00
_cell.angle_beta   90.00
_cell.angle_gamma   90.00
#
_symmetry.space_group_name_H-M   'P 1'
#
loop_
_entity.id
_entity.type
_entity.pdbx_description
1 polymer ?
#
loop_
_entity_poly.entity_id
_entity_poly.type
_entity_poly.pdbx_seq_one_letter_code
_entity_poly.pdbx_strand_id
1 'polypeptide(L)'
;MTKKINKLRSNRLISQSKPKINEGKIHVINMSSYSKPEIKEAYNREWVEYGDDNNYFAFLIDRYNGSPTNNACINGISEMIYGKGLDAVDNEEKPKEYEEMKNLLTKHCIKRICYDYKMMGQAAVQIIYSKDRSKIVQVEHIPVETLRAEKSDNDGEIKAYYYAKDWSEININI
;
A
#
# COMPACT_ATOMS: atom_id res chain seq x y z
N MET A 1 -61.72 35.89 -5.02
CA MET A 1 -60.77 34.70 -4.93
C MET A 1 -59.33 35.13 -5.17
N THR A 2 -58.75 35.99 -4.34
CA THR A 2 -57.36 36.45 -4.59
C THR A 2 -56.69 36.93 -3.29
N LYS A 3 -56.69 36.11 -2.26
CA LYS A 3 -56.00 36.45 -0.99
C LYS A 3 -55.22 35.28 -0.31
N LYS A 4 -54.87 34.18 -1.02
CA LYS A 4 -54.23 33.05 -0.42
C LYS A 4 -52.81 32.74 -0.97
N ILE A 5 -52.27 33.54 -1.89
CA ILE A 5 -50.97 33.23 -2.52
C ILE A 5 -49.79 33.99 -1.90
N ASN A 6 -50.03 35.05 -1.13
CA ASN A 6 -48.94 35.91 -0.64
C ASN A 6 -48.39 35.54 0.76
N LYS A 7 -48.84 34.45 1.37
CA LYS A 7 -48.36 34.07 2.72
C LYS A 7 -47.28 32.97 2.72
N LEU A 8 -46.90 32.48 1.55
CA LEU A 8 -45.93 31.39 1.44
C LEU A 8 -44.52 31.83 0.98
N ARG A 9 -44.27 33.12 0.78
CA ARG A 9 -42.96 33.62 0.31
C ARG A 9 -42.13 34.35 1.34
N SER A 10 -42.58 34.52 2.58
CA SER A 10 -41.83 35.28 3.58
C SER A 10 -41.04 34.43 4.60
N ASN A 11 -41.12 33.11 4.56
CA ASN A 11 -40.47 32.24 5.55
C ASN A 11 -39.26 31.48 5.00
N ARG A 12 -38.56 32.02 4.01
CA ARG A 12 -37.28 31.46 3.54
C ARG A 12 -36.13 32.46 3.64
N LEU A 13 -36.05 33.17 4.74
CA LEU A 13 -34.79 33.73 5.22
C LEU A 13 -34.35 32.86 6.40
N ILE A 14 -33.82 31.69 6.09
CA ILE A 14 -32.99 30.95 7.05
C ILE A 14 -31.82 31.86 7.30
N SER A 15 -31.83 32.53 8.45
CA SER A 15 -30.65 33.23 8.97
C SER A 15 -29.56 32.19 9.08
N GLN A 16 -28.58 32.26 8.19
CA GLN A 16 -27.33 31.59 8.41
C GLN A 16 -26.69 32.21 9.64
N SER A 17 -26.97 31.63 10.80
CA SER A 17 -26.23 31.96 12.00
C SER A 17 -24.77 31.53 11.72
N LYS A 18 -23.90 32.53 11.58
CA LYS A 18 -22.44 32.28 11.55
C LYS A 18 -22.13 31.37 12.74
N PRO A 19 -21.33 30.31 12.55
CA PRO A 19 -20.94 29.47 13.66
C PRO A 19 -20.24 30.36 14.68
N LYS A 20 -20.76 30.40 15.89
CA LYS A 20 -20.07 31.07 17.01
C LYS A 20 -18.83 30.25 17.30
N ILE A 21 -17.69 30.73 16.88
CA ILE A 21 -16.40 30.20 17.29
C ILE A 21 -16.30 30.49 18.78
N ASN A 22 -16.52 29.49 19.62
CA ASN A 22 -16.28 29.60 21.06
C ASN A 22 -14.77 29.63 21.25
N GLU A 23 -14.23 30.82 21.45
CA GLU A 23 -12.84 31.01 21.88
C GLU A 23 -12.63 30.24 23.16
N GLY A 24 -11.68 29.31 23.17
CA GLY A 24 -11.25 28.57 24.35
C GLY A 24 -11.69 27.09 24.43
N LYS A 25 -12.40 26.54 23.46
CA LYS A 25 -12.65 25.08 23.42
C LYS A 25 -11.53 24.35 22.70
N ILE A 26 -10.87 23.47 23.43
CA ILE A 26 -9.95 22.49 22.86
C ILE A 26 -10.78 21.55 21.99
N HIS A 27 -10.61 21.59 20.69
CA HIS A 27 -11.18 20.60 19.77
C HIS A 27 -10.24 19.40 19.73
N VAL A 28 -10.65 18.31 20.37
CA VAL A 28 -9.96 17.03 20.23
C VAL A 28 -10.41 16.44 18.90
N ILE A 29 -9.53 16.52 17.92
CA ILE A 29 -9.72 15.78 16.65
C ILE A 29 -9.31 14.34 16.95
N ASN A 30 -10.29 13.45 17.07
CA ASN A 30 -9.99 12.03 17.18
C ASN A 30 -9.55 11.52 15.81
N MET A 31 -8.24 11.41 15.61
CA MET A 31 -7.63 10.87 14.39
C MET A 31 -7.57 9.33 14.39
N SER A 32 -8.09 8.69 15.42
CA SER A 32 -8.00 7.24 15.63
C SER A 32 -9.23 6.47 15.18
N SER A 33 -9.78 6.79 14.00
CA SER A 33 -10.66 5.85 13.32
C SER A 33 -9.88 4.88 12.42
N TYR A 34 -8.61 4.58 12.79
CA TYR A 34 -7.84 3.55 12.10
C TYR A 34 -8.39 2.19 12.52
N SER A 35 -9.17 1.57 11.65
CA SER A 35 -9.45 0.15 11.76
C SER A 35 -8.26 -0.60 11.18
N LYS A 36 -7.70 -1.52 11.97
CA LYS A 36 -6.66 -2.43 11.48
C LYS A 36 -7.23 -3.17 10.28
N PRO A 37 -6.53 -3.18 9.13
CA PRO A 37 -6.98 -3.95 7.98
C PRO A 37 -7.04 -5.42 8.36
N GLU A 38 -8.14 -6.04 8.07
CA GLU A 38 -8.32 -7.47 8.26
C GLU A 38 -8.04 -8.18 6.93
N ILE A 39 -7.32 -9.29 7.00
CA ILE A 39 -7.18 -10.21 5.89
C ILE A 39 -8.50 -10.98 5.81
N LYS A 40 -9.16 -10.93 4.66
CA LYS A 40 -10.44 -11.61 4.45
C LYS A 40 -10.28 -12.71 3.41
N GLU A 41 -10.78 -13.89 3.74
CA GLU A 41 -10.92 -14.98 2.81
C GLU A 41 -12.37 -15.00 2.27
N ALA A 42 -12.56 -14.47 1.07
CA ALA A 42 -13.86 -14.56 0.41
C ALA A 42 -14.12 -15.98 -0.05
N TYR A 43 -15.34 -16.49 0.19
CA TYR A 43 -15.70 -17.88 -0.12
C TYR A 43 -15.51 -18.24 -1.60
N ASN A 44 -15.79 -17.30 -2.51
CA ASN A 44 -15.76 -17.50 -3.96
C ASN A 44 -14.46 -17.06 -4.64
N ARG A 45 -13.39 -16.80 -3.88
CA ARG A 45 -12.10 -16.34 -4.43
C ARG A 45 -10.98 -17.24 -3.97
N GLU A 46 -10.00 -17.43 -4.81
CA GLU A 46 -8.80 -18.25 -4.50
C GLU A 46 -7.72 -17.46 -3.77
N TRP A 47 -7.79 -16.13 -3.81
CA TRP A 47 -6.84 -15.24 -3.14
C TRP A 47 -7.42 -14.59 -1.88
N VAL A 48 -6.54 -14.11 -1.02
CA VAL A 48 -6.90 -13.32 0.17
C VAL A 48 -7.07 -11.85 -0.19
N GLU A 49 -8.01 -11.18 0.46
CA GLU A 49 -8.26 -9.76 0.32
C GLU A 49 -7.62 -8.96 1.45
N TYR A 50 -7.01 -7.84 1.11
CA TYR A 50 -6.41 -6.93 2.08
C TYR A 50 -7.34 -5.74 2.32
N GLY A 51 -7.96 -5.70 3.51
CA GLY A 51 -8.93 -4.67 3.90
C GLY A 51 -10.31 -4.87 3.28
N ASP A 52 -11.20 -3.91 3.53
CA ASP A 52 -12.50 -3.87 2.88
C ASP A 52 -12.31 -3.58 1.40
N ASP A 53 -13.06 -4.27 0.56
CA ASP A 53 -13.02 -4.13 -0.91
C ASP A 53 -11.63 -4.36 -1.54
N ASN A 54 -10.73 -5.06 -0.85
CA ASN A 54 -9.36 -5.34 -1.32
C ASN A 54 -8.51 -4.07 -1.62
N ASN A 55 -8.87 -2.92 -1.02
CA ASN A 55 -8.32 -1.60 -1.34
C ASN A 55 -7.26 -1.11 -0.34
N TYR A 56 -6.75 -1.95 0.55
CA TYR A 56 -5.83 -1.49 1.59
C TYR A 56 -4.55 -0.85 1.03
N PHE A 57 -3.96 -1.42 -0.02
CA PHE A 57 -2.75 -0.85 -0.62
C PHE A 57 -3.03 0.50 -1.30
N ALA A 58 -4.15 0.62 -2.00
CA ALA A 58 -4.58 1.90 -2.57
C ALA A 58 -4.77 2.96 -1.47
N PHE A 59 -5.37 2.59 -0.35
CA PHE A 59 -5.49 3.47 0.81
C PHE A 59 -4.13 3.95 1.33
N LEU A 60 -3.13 3.07 1.43
CA LEU A 60 -1.78 3.46 1.87
C LEU A 60 -1.11 4.43 0.89
N ILE A 61 -1.25 4.18 -0.40
CA ILE A 61 -0.74 5.05 -1.47
C ILE A 61 -1.40 6.44 -1.39
N ASP A 62 -2.72 6.50 -1.19
CA ASP A 62 -3.44 7.75 -1.03
C ASP A 62 -2.98 8.54 0.20
N ARG A 63 -2.73 7.85 1.32
CA ARG A 63 -2.18 8.49 2.54
C ARG A 63 -0.77 9.02 2.32
N TYR A 64 0.07 8.28 1.57
CA TYR A 64 1.40 8.74 1.19
C TYR A 64 1.34 9.98 0.29
N ASN A 65 0.49 9.96 -0.74
CA ASN A 65 0.34 11.07 -1.68
C ASN A 65 -0.35 12.29 -1.05
N GLY A 66 -1.30 12.07 -0.15
CA GLY A 66 -2.12 13.13 0.46
C GLY A 66 -1.47 13.85 1.64
N SER A 67 -0.32 13.37 2.15
CA SER A 67 0.35 13.96 3.31
C SER A 67 1.84 14.17 3.08
N PRO A 68 2.31 15.42 2.89
CA PRO A 68 3.73 15.72 2.72
C PRO A 68 4.60 15.22 3.89
N THR A 69 4.09 15.30 5.12
CA THR A 69 4.79 14.81 6.30
C THR A 69 4.95 13.30 6.27
N ASN A 70 3.87 12.56 5.98
CA ASN A 70 3.93 11.10 5.87
C ASN A 70 4.87 10.67 4.74
N ASN A 71 4.79 11.34 3.60
CA ASN A 71 5.69 11.13 2.45
C ASN A 71 7.16 11.30 2.87
N ALA A 72 7.51 12.42 3.52
CA ALA A 72 8.87 12.68 3.98
C ALA A 72 9.35 11.62 4.99
N CYS A 73 8.49 11.20 5.91
CA CYS A 73 8.83 10.16 6.88
C CYS A 73 9.08 8.79 6.21
N ILE A 74 8.21 8.37 5.29
CA ILE A 74 8.38 7.10 4.58
C ILE A 74 9.65 7.11 3.74
N ASN A 75 9.89 8.18 2.96
CA ASN A 75 11.11 8.31 2.15
C ASN A 75 12.36 8.34 3.02
N GLY A 76 12.38 9.15 4.08
CA GLY A 76 13.52 9.24 4.98
C GLY A 76 13.87 7.91 5.65
N ILE A 77 12.85 7.18 6.13
CA ILE A 77 13.08 5.87 6.75
C ILE A 77 13.51 4.83 5.71
N SER A 78 12.94 4.82 4.51
CA SER A 78 13.33 3.88 3.45
C SER A 78 14.79 4.08 3.02
N GLU A 79 15.26 5.33 2.93
CA GLU A 79 16.68 5.63 2.69
C GLU A 79 17.57 5.22 3.87
N MET A 80 17.08 5.33 5.12
CA MET A 80 17.82 4.81 6.28
C MET A 80 17.92 3.28 6.29
N ILE A 81 16.85 2.57 5.90
CA ILE A 81 16.87 1.11 5.74
C ILE A 81 17.87 0.70 4.66
N TYR A 82 17.87 1.41 3.53
CA TYR A 82 18.83 1.18 2.46
C TYR A 82 20.28 1.42 2.91
N GLY A 83 20.53 2.45 3.70
CA GLY A 83 21.82 2.82 4.25
C GLY A 83 22.93 2.95 3.19
N LYS A 84 23.96 2.12 3.32
CA LYS A 84 25.07 2.03 2.34
C LYS A 84 24.79 1.04 1.20
N GLY A 85 23.63 0.38 1.21
CA GLY A 85 23.27 -0.67 0.27
C GLY A 85 23.63 -2.06 0.81
N LEU A 86 23.58 -3.05 -0.08
CA LEU A 86 23.98 -4.42 0.27
C LEU A 86 25.49 -4.53 0.43
N ASP A 87 25.88 -5.23 1.46
CA ASP A 87 27.26 -5.61 1.74
C ASP A 87 27.28 -7.07 2.22
N ALA A 88 28.43 -7.73 2.14
CA ALA A 88 28.66 -9.09 2.61
C ALA A 88 29.85 -9.12 3.53
N VAL A 89 29.74 -9.86 4.64
CA VAL A 89 30.79 -9.97 5.65
C VAL A 89 32.06 -10.65 5.09
N ASP A 90 31.83 -11.55 4.11
CA ASP A 90 32.89 -12.33 3.45
C ASP A 90 33.25 -11.80 2.05
N ASN A 91 33.01 -10.53 1.77
CA ASN A 91 33.27 -9.91 0.47
C ASN A 91 34.75 -9.99 0.03
N GLU A 92 35.68 -9.95 0.98
CA GLU A 92 37.13 -10.08 0.71
C GLU A 92 37.52 -11.53 0.37
N GLU A 93 36.87 -12.52 0.98
CA GLU A 93 37.12 -13.93 0.76
C GLU A 93 36.49 -14.46 -0.52
N LYS A 94 35.29 -13.87 -0.90
CA LYS A 94 34.48 -14.29 -2.03
C LYS A 94 34.14 -13.13 -2.97
N PRO A 95 35.12 -12.48 -3.58
CA PRO A 95 34.90 -11.27 -4.37
C PRO A 95 34.03 -11.50 -5.65
N LYS A 96 34.08 -12.70 -6.24
CA LYS A 96 33.29 -13.02 -7.43
C LYS A 96 31.82 -13.15 -7.10
N GLU A 97 31.47 -13.86 -6.05
CA GLU A 97 30.10 -14.03 -5.58
C GLU A 97 29.51 -12.71 -5.12
N TYR A 98 30.33 -11.85 -4.52
CA TYR A 98 29.93 -10.51 -4.12
C TYR A 98 29.59 -9.62 -5.32
N GLU A 99 30.41 -9.65 -6.37
CA GLU A 99 30.12 -8.92 -7.61
C GLU A 99 28.87 -9.47 -8.32
N GLU A 100 28.69 -10.79 -8.36
CA GLU A 100 27.46 -11.41 -8.89
C GLU A 100 26.22 -10.97 -8.13
N MET A 101 26.28 -10.94 -6.80
CA MET A 101 25.19 -10.46 -5.93
C MET A 101 24.83 -9.00 -6.26
N LYS A 102 25.82 -8.12 -6.40
CA LYS A 102 25.62 -6.70 -6.73
C LYS A 102 25.02 -6.49 -8.12
N ASN A 103 25.40 -7.33 -9.07
CA ASN A 103 24.86 -7.29 -10.43
C ASN A 103 23.40 -7.77 -10.48
N LEU A 104 23.04 -8.77 -9.68
CA LEU A 104 21.67 -9.30 -9.59
C LEU A 104 20.76 -8.36 -8.82
N LEU A 105 21.24 -7.85 -7.68
CA LEU A 105 20.48 -6.97 -6.78
C LEU A 105 20.91 -5.53 -6.99
N THR A 106 20.43 -4.92 -8.05
CA THR A 106 20.76 -3.53 -8.38
C THR A 106 20.33 -2.56 -7.30
N LYS A 107 21.05 -1.45 -7.16
CA LYS A 107 20.70 -0.35 -6.25
C LYS A 107 19.24 0.06 -6.36
N HIS A 108 18.72 0.12 -7.58
CA HIS A 108 17.34 0.52 -7.84
C HIS A 108 16.34 -0.50 -7.30
N CYS A 109 16.60 -1.79 -7.52
CA CYS A 109 15.78 -2.88 -6.98
C CYS A 109 15.72 -2.82 -5.45
N ILE A 110 16.87 -2.72 -4.79
CA ILE A 110 16.94 -2.69 -3.32
C ILE A 110 16.23 -1.46 -2.74
N LYS A 111 16.39 -0.28 -3.33
CA LYS A 111 15.69 0.93 -2.88
C LYS A 111 14.18 0.78 -2.95
N ARG A 112 13.66 0.17 -4.01
CA ARG A 112 12.22 -0.12 -4.14
C ARG A 112 11.76 -1.14 -3.10
N ILE A 113 12.54 -2.17 -2.83
CA ILE A 113 12.26 -3.14 -1.76
C ILE A 113 12.16 -2.44 -0.41
N CYS A 114 13.13 -1.58 -0.08
CA CYS A 114 13.13 -0.82 1.18
C CYS A 114 11.92 0.11 1.29
N TYR A 115 11.55 0.74 0.18
CA TYR A 115 10.39 1.62 0.10
C TYR A 115 9.08 0.86 0.32
N ASP A 116 8.84 -0.23 -0.42
CA ASP A 116 7.63 -1.05 -0.27
C ASP A 116 7.54 -1.64 1.13
N TYR A 117 8.66 -2.16 1.66
CA TYR A 117 8.70 -2.68 3.01
C TYR A 117 8.31 -1.62 4.05
N LYS A 118 8.77 -0.37 3.89
CA LYS A 118 8.40 0.71 4.80
C LYS A 118 6.96 1.16 4.63
N MET A 119 6.47 1.27 3.39
CA MET A 119 5.15 1.79 3.08
C MET A 119 4.04 0.76 3.27
N MET A 120 4.29 -0.48 2.81
CA MET A 120 3.28 -1.56 2.72
C MET A 120 3.47 -2.65 3.79
N GLY A 121 4.62 -2.66 4.50
CA GLY A 121 4.97 -3.71 5.46
C GLY A 121 5.45 -5.00 4.83
N GLN A 122 5.54 -5.07 3.52
CA GLN A 122 5.98 -6.22 2.73
C GLN A 122 6.65 -5.76 1.44
N ALA A 123 7.44 -6.63 0.85
CA ALA A 123 8.10 -6.39 -0.43
C ALA A 123 8.13 -7.68 -1.24
N ALA A 124 8.16 -7.57 -2.55
CA ALA A 124 8.20 -8.70 -3.45
C ALA A 124 9.26 -8.53 -4.53
N VAL A 125 9.85 -9.66 -4.90
CA VAL A 125 10.83 -9.73 -5.99
C VAL A 125 10.51 -10.91 -6.89
N GLN A 126 10.75 -10.73 -8.17
CA GLN A 126 10.73 -11.79 -9.16
C GLN A 126 12.15 -12.28 -9.40
N ILE A 127 12.35 -13.58 -9.25
CA ILE A 127 13.62 -14.23 -9.57
C ILE A 127 13.49 -14.87 -10.95
N ILE A 128 14.34 -14.42 -11.87
CA ILE A 128 14.35 -14.90 -13.24
C ILE A 128 15.56 -15.84 -13.41
N TYR A 129 15.26 -17.07 -13.78
CA TYR A 129 16.27 -18.09 -14.01
C TYR A 129 16.67 -18.12 -15.49
N SER A 130 17.89 -18.63 -15.74
CA SER A 130 18.33 -19.01 -17.08
C SER A 130 17.41 -20.07 -17.69
N LYS A 131 17.46 -20.22 -19.01
CA LYS A 131 16.62 -21.17 -19.74
C LYS A 131 16.78 -22.61 -19.27
N ASP A 132 17.99 -22.98 -18.84
CA ASP A 132 18.33 -24.29 -18.27
C ASP A 132 18.11 -24.36 -16.76
N ARG A 133 17.63 -23.26 -16.12
CA ARG A 133 17.39 -23.11 -14.69
C ARG A 133 18.63 -23.31 -13.80
N SER A 134 19.83 -23.27 -14.37
CA SER A 134 21.09 -23.49 -13.61
C SER A 134 21.53 -22.25 -12.84
N LYS A 135 21.12 -21.06 -13.28
CA LYS A 135 21.54 -19.77 -12.70
C LYS A 135 20.39 -18.79 -12.61
N ILE A 136 20.46 -17.91 -11.61
CA ILE A 136 19.66 -16.71 -11.54
C ILE A 136 20.28 -15.69 -12.49
N VAL A 137 19.47 -15.17 -13.43
CA VAL A 137 19.92 -14.20 -14.43
C VAL A 137 19.58 -12.79 -13.98
N GLN A 138 18.43 -12.61 -13.30
CA GLN A 138 17.93 -11.30 -12.95
C GLN A 138 17.02 -11.40 -11.72
N VAL A 139 17.05 -10.35 -10.91
CA VAL A 139 16.11 -10.14 -9.81
C VAL A 139 15.45 -8.79 -10.01
N GLU A 140 14.14 -8.80 -10.14
CA GLU A 140 13.34 -7.60 -10.37
C GLU A 140 12.39 -7.35 -9.20
N HIS A 141 12.21 -6.08 -8.87
CA HIS A 141 11.21 -5.66 -7.91
C HIS A 141 9.81 -5.75 -8.55
N ILE A 142 8.86 -6.33 -7.83
CA ILE A 142 7.44 -6.31 -8.19
C ILE A 142 6.70 -5.42 -7.20
N PRO A 143 5.91 -4.42 -7.67
CA PRO A 143 5.08 -3.61 -6.79
C PRO A 143 4.07 -4.48 -6.03
N VAL A 144 4.10 -4.40 -4.71
CA VAL A 144 3.31 -5.29 -3.83
C VAL A 144 1.81 -5.10 -4.02
N GLU A 145 1.36 -3.89 -4.35
CA GLU A 145 -0.04 -3.58 -4.62
C GLU A 145 -0.63 -4.42 -5.77
N THR A 146 0.22 -4.94 -6.66
CA THR A 146 -0.20 -5.78 -7.80
C THR A 146 -0.35 -7.25 -7.43
N LEU A 147 0.05 -7.65 -6.23
CA LEU A 147 0.07 -9.06 -5.81
C LEU A 147 -1.00 -9.36 -4.76
N ARG A 148 -1.56 -10.56 -4.85
CA ARG A 148 -2.39 -11.15 -3.78
C ARG A 148 -1.94 -12.59 -3.55
N ALA A 149 -1.82 -12.94 -2.27
CA ALA A 149 -1.50 -14.31 -1.90
C ALA A 149 -2.70 -15.22 -2.15
N GLU A 150 -2.43 -16.45 -2.53
CA GLU A 150 -3.41 -17.53 -2.49
C GLU A 150 -3.85 -17.79 -1.04
N LYS A 151 -5.03 -18.34 -0.85
CA LYS A 151 -5.45 -18.84 0.46
C LYS A 151 -4.47 -19.89 0.95
N SER A 152 -4.12 -19.82 2.22
CA SER A 152 -3.28 -20.84 2.82
C SER A 152 -3.98 -22.20 2.78
N ASP A 153 -3.22 -23.25 2.55
CA ASP A 153 -3.71 -24.61 2.70
C ASP A 153 -3.88 -25.01 4.18
N ASN A 154 -4.27 -26.27 4.42
CA ASN A 154 -4.48 -26.78 5.78
C ASN A 154 -3.21 -26.78 6.65
N ASP A 155 -2.04 -26.73 6.01
CA ASP A 155 -0.73 -26.68 6.68
C ASP A 155 -0.24 -25.25 6.88
N GLY A 156 -1.01 -24.25 6.40
CA GLY A 156 -0.69 -22.82 6.49
C GLY A 156 0.27 -22.33 5.39
N GLU A 157 0.52 -23.15 4.36
CA GLU A 157 1.40 -22.80 3.27
C GLU A 157 0.67 -22.03 2.16
N ILE A 158 1.35 -21.02 1.59
CA ILE A 158 0.90 -20.26 0.42
C ILE A 158 1.65 -20.78 -0.80
N LYS A 159 0.94 -21.35 -1.76
CA LYS A 159 1.56 -21.99 -2.94
C LYS A 159 1.66 -21.09 -4.14
N ALA A 160 0.81 -20.06 -4.23
CA ALA A 160 0.78 -19.16 -5.37
C ALA A 160 0.52 -17.72 -4.99
N TYR A 161 0.89 -16.81 -5.89
CA TYR A 161 0.54 -15.40 -5.84
C TYR A 161 -0.13 -15.01 -7.14
N TYR A 162 -1.27 -14.35 -7.03
CA TYR A 162 -2.02 -13.81 -8.14
C TYR A 162 -1.53 -12.41 -8.46
N TYR A 163 -1.34 -12.12 -9.74
CA TYR A 163 -0.92 -10.83 -10.23
C TYR A 163 -2.05 -10.16 -11.00
N ALA A 164 -2.34 -8.90 -10.66
CA ALA A 164 -3.19 -8.04 -11.44
C ALA A 164 -2.63 -6.62 -11.43
N LYS A 165 -2.71 -5.95 -12.57
CA LYS A 165 -2.27 -4.56 -12.69
C LYS A 165 -3.12 -3.64 -11.83
N ASP A 166 -4.42 -3.88 -11.78
CA ASP A 166 -5.40 -3.15 -10.99
C ASP A 166 -6.41 -4.14 -10.40
N TRP A 167 -6.46 -4.20 -9.08
CA TRP A 167 -7.36 -5.09 -8.35
C TRP A 167 -8.76 -4.50 -8.19
N SER A 168 -8.96 -3.18 -8.41
CA SER A 168 -10.26 -2.54 -8.35
C SER A 168 -11.16 -2.90 -9.53
N GLU A 169 -10.56 -3.25 -10.67
CA GLU A 169 -11.29 -3.64 -11.88
C GLU A 169 -11.69 -5.13 -11.90
N ILE A 170 -11.17 -5.92 -10.96
CA ILE A 170 -11.47 -7.35 -10.90
C ILE A 170 -12.78 -7.57 -10.16
N ASN A 171 -13.86 -7.09 -10.74
CA ASN A 171 -15.21 -7.50 -10.39
C ASN A 171 -15.54 -8.80 -11.11
N ILE A 172 -15.19 -9.92 -10.50
CA ILE A 172 -15.70 -11.20 -10.97
C ILE A 172 -17.15 -11.27 -10.49
N ASN A 173 -18.06 -10.87 -11.36
CA ASN A 173 -19.46 -11.26 -11.23
C ASN A 173 -19.49 -12.79 -11.46
N ILE A 174 -19.54 -13.54 -10.37
CA ILE A 174 -19.91 -14.97 -10.37
C ILE A 174 -21.36 -15.06 -9.92
#